data_4f36b809556db592a791722342bfb971
#
_entry.id   4f36b809556db592a791722342bfb971
#
_cell.length_a   1.000
_cell.length_b   1.000
_cell.length_c   1.000
_cell.angle_alpha   90.00
_cell.angle_beta   90.00
_cell.angle_gamma   90.00
#
_symmetry.space_group_name_H-M   'P 1'
#
loop_
_entity.id
_entity.type
_entity.pdbx_description
1 polymer ?
#
loop_
_entity_poly.entity_id
_entity_poly.type
_entity_poly.pdbx_seq_one_letter_code
_entity_poly.pdbx_strand_id
1 'polypeptide(L)'
;NKHKVNEKVLLEFLIDKDIITYFKLEEDSEEKFILIKDFNIYINTINQYNLAKSSKDEKCLNTDDLFVFPISFDTFILTNDKNLDFKFFRYDINSIIKNLFYDISLVDDLEESYNNIITFKKENLEYKFVSRSKKKLNYLKEQIDYLENHFEDNLENLVVSPNYLGKKKKVSTFILNTIRQYSNKDSIMFDLMTGSGTVAGEMAKYWTTFSSDLQSYANIFSYSQGRGFSKEKADKLINEYFQQEIGKNLESLLQKTKKYVDKEYELINSKISEKTLEEYLKFIKETPFYRTDINNTFNDDWNPYYEVEKRKSDNKEFPYCLFSCYFANCYFGFYQSLEIDSIRYAIDNIQDESIKKFALAALLTTVSYSAQGYGGHLAQPLYENEKNITIKNLSNLLKKRSKVITSDFYDRLISLGKQSELISNPISNIKGPWINALKELSQLHKDNVVVYVDPPYTYDEYGRYYHVFETLTLYNYPDSINRGRTPDKKKQERYSTNFTSKSKKVAENEIISIIERIINLNWTCVLSYASSGLASMLNVLNEVNKSYDGKINIHAYSTKHNHTRQGKNQIKKPNEKKNVVIEYLIVIKRK
;
A
#
# COMPACT_ATOMS: atom_id res chain seq x y z
N ASN A 1 -33.95 15.44 42.06
CA ASN A 1 -33.20 16.02 40.93
C ASN A 1 -32.64 14.88 40.07
N LYS A 2 -33.46 14.42 39.14
CA LYS A 2 -33.01 13.42 38.13
C LYS A 2 -32.16 14.18 37.10
N HIS A 3 -30.89 13.88 37.08
CA HIS A 3 -29.97 14.51 36.10
C HIS A 3 -30.38 14.05 34.68
N LYS A 4 -30.89 14.99 33.88
CA LYS A 4 -30.89 14.83 32.42
C LYS A 4 -29.42 14.78 32.01
N VAL A 5 -28.96 13.60 31.58
CA VAL A 5 -27.66 13.53 30.93
C VAL A 5 -27.79 14.32 29.62
N ASN A 6 -27.10 15.45 29.54
CA ASN A 6 -27.15 16.34 28.39
C ASN A 6 -26.05 15.92 27.41
N GLU A 7 -26.31 15.98 26.12
CA GLU A 7 -25.35 15.75 25.04
C GLU A 7 -24.05 16.55 25.22
N LYS A 8 -24.17 17.76 25.75
CA LYS A 8 -23.02 18.59 26.10
C LYS A 8 -22.13 17.93 27.15
N VAL A 9 -22.71 17.30 28.15
CA VAL A 9 -21.97 16.59 29.22
C VAL A 9 -21.28 15.36 28.68
N LEU A 10 -21.93 14.61 27.75
CA LEU A 10 -21.32 13.46 27.10
C LEU A 10 -20.15 13.89 26.22
N LEU A 11 -20.29 14.98 25.48
CA LEU A 11 -19.25 15.52 24.62
C LEU A 11 -18.03 15.98 25.43
N GLU A 12 -18.27 16.71 26.53
CA GLU A 12 -17.23 17.13 27.47
C GLU A 12 -16.49 15.91 28.06
N PHE A 13 -17.23 14.85 28.43
CA PHE A 13 -16.65 13.59 28.93
C PHE A 13 -15.74 12.94 27.89
N LEU A 14 -16.17 12.85 26.62
CA LEU A 14 -15.38 12.26 25.56
C LEU A 14 -14.09 13.02 25.29
N ILE A 15 -14.13 14.35 25.42
CA ILE A 15 -12.96 15.23 25.30
C ILE A 15 -12.02 15.05 26.49
N ASP A 16 -12.54 15.11 27.72
CA ASP A 16 -11.76 14.96 28.96
C ASP A 16 -11.05 13.60 29.04
N LYS A 17 -11.67 12.56 28.51
CA LYS A 17 -11.07 11.22 28.41
C LYS A 17 -10.15 11.03 27.21
N ASP A 18 -9.89 12.07 26.46
CA ASP A 18 -9.07 12.05 25.25
C ASP A 18 -9.53 11.02 24.20
N ILE A 19 -10.83 10.74 24.18
CA ILE A 19 -11.47 9.80 23.24
C ILE A 19 -11.70 10.49 21.91
N ILE A 20 -12.09 11.76 21.95
CA ILE A 20 -12.24 12.63 20.79
C ILE A 20 -11.48 13.96 21.00
N THR A 21 -11.20 14.64 19.93
CA THR A 21 -10.71 16.03 19.95
C THR A 21 -11.33 16.80 18.80
N TYR A 22 -11.42 18.11 18.95
CA TYR A 22 -11.81 18.99 17.86
C TYR A 22 -10.61 19.48 17.09
N PHE A 23 -10.78 19.69 15.80
CA PHE A 23 -9.89 20.53 15.03
C PHE A 23 -10.71 21.46 14.11
N LYS A 24 -10.14 22.58 13.77
CA LYS A 24 -10.70 23.54 12.84
C LYS A 24 -9.78 23.65 11.63
N LEU A 25 -10.36 23.84 10.46
CA LEU A 25 -9.58 24.10 9.24
C LEU A 25 -9.07 25.55 9.21
N GLU A 26 -9.83 26.47 9.86
CA GLU A 26 -9.46 27.87 10.08
C GLU A 26 -9.66 28.22 11.55
N GLU A 27 -8.76 29.05 12.13
CA GLU A 27 -8.84 29.44 13.54
C GLU A 27 -10.16 30.14 13.90
N ASP A 28 -10.69 30.94 12.97
CA ASP A 28 -11.92 31.72 13.15
C ASP A 28 -13.19 31.03 12.62
N SER A 29 -13.06 29.81 12.09
CA SER A 29 -14.21 29.03 11.60
C SER A 29 -15.09 28.56 12.75
N GLU A 30 -16.41 28.67 12.59
CA GLU A 30 -17.38 28.03 13.49
C GLU A 30 -17.46 26.54 13.26
N GLU A 31 -17.05 26.06 12.08
CA GLU A 31 -17.03 24.63 11.74
C GLU A 31 -15.93 23.91 12.50
N LYS A 32 -16.36 22.95 13.32
CA LYS A 32 -15.47 22.05 14.08
C LYS A 32 -15.57 20.65 13.55
N PHE A 33 -14.44 20.01 13.34
CA PHE A 33 -14.34 18.61 12.97
C PHE A 33 -13.96 17.79 14.19
N ILE A 34 -14.55 16.61 14.32
CA ILE A 34 -14.28 15.67 15.42
C ILE A 34 -13.27 14.64 14.96
N LEU A 35 -12.18 14.51 15.72
CA LEU A 35 -11.19 13.47 15.55
C LEU A 35 -11.42 12.41 16.62
N ILE A 36 -11.81 11.21 16.23
CA ILE A 36 -12.01 10.09 17.16
C ILE A 36 -10.68 9.39 17.37
N LYS A 37 -10.15 9.45 18.59
CA LYS A 37 -8.85 8.89 18.96
C LYS A 37 -8.93 7.41 19.35
N ASP A 38 -10.00 7.01 20.01
CA ASP A 38 -10.27 5.61 20.36
C ASP A 38 -11.72 5.25 20.05
N PHE A 39 -11.88 4.56 18.93
CA PHE A 39 -13.19 4.27 18.40
C PHE A 39 -13.98 3.25 19.26
N ASN A 40 -13.31 2.23 19.80
CA ASN A 40 -14.01 1.23 20.63
C ASN A 40 -14.54 1.84 21.92
N ILE A 41 -13.74 2.70 22.58
CA ILE A 41 -14.17 3.42 23.77
C ILE A 41 -15.29 4.40 23.41
N TYR A 42 -15.18 5.09 22.27
CA TYR A 42 -16.21 6.02 21.78
C TYR A 42 -17.55 5.30 21.59
N ILE A 43 -17.59 4.21 20.83
CA ILE A 43 -18.82 3.43 20.59
C ILE A 43 -19.40 2.87 21.89
N ASN A 44 -18.58 2.29 22.76
CA ASN A 44 -19.07 1.77 24.05
C ASN A 44 -19.68 2.89 24.92
N THR A 45 -19.08 4.08 24.93
CA THR A 45 -19.58 5.22 25.67
C THR A 45 -20.91 5.71 25.10
N ILE A 46 -21.05 5.81 23.78
CA ILE A 46 -22.29 6.18 23.10
C ILE A 46 -23.39 5.14 23.40
N ASN A 47 -23.09 3.85 23.30
CA ASN A 47 -24.05 2.79 23.59
C ASN A 47 -24.52 2.84 25.05
N GLN A 48 -23.61 3.03 26.02
CA GLN A 48 -23.97 3.21 27.43
C GLN A 48 -24.83 4.46 27.67
N TYR A 49 -24.52 5.54 27.01
CA TYR A 49 -25.34 6.76 27.08
C TYR A 49 -26.76 6.53 26.56
N ASN A 50 -26.90 5.84 25.44
CA ASN A 50 -28.19 5.55 24.83
C ASN A 50 -29.02 4.59 25.70
N LEU A 51 -28.40 3.54 26.25
CA LEU A 51 -29.04 2.64 27.22
C LEU A 51 -29.52 3.40 28.45
N ALA A 52 -28.74 4.34 28.96
CA ALA A 52 -29.13 5.18 30.10
C ALA A 52 -30.27 6.14 29.75
N LYS A 53 -30.39 6.61 28.51
CA LYS A 53 -31.44 7.49 28.02
C LYS A 53 -32.75 6.71 27.76
N SER A 54 -32.66 5.53 27.14
CA SER A 54 -33.79 4.67 26.78
C SER A 54 -34.51 4.09 28.01
N SER A 55 -33.82 3.90 29.13
CA SER A 55 -34.45 3.38 30.37
C SER A 55 -35.50 4.33 30.98
N LYS A 56 -35.80 5.46 30.40
CA LYS A 56 -36.74 6.47 30.91
C LYS A 56 -38.04 6.61 30.14
N ASP A 57 -38.13 6.11 28.92
CA ASP A 57 -39.32 6.16 28.08
C ASP A 57 -39.79 4.74 27.74
N GLU A 58 -41.02 4.40 28.18
CA GLU A 58 -41.64 3.06 27.99
C GLU A 58 -41.92 2.70 26.52
N LYS A 59 -41.51 3.49 25.55
CA LYS A 59 -41.68 3.28 24.11
C LYS A 59 -40.41 2.91 23.36
N CYS A 60 -39.30 2.70 24.05
CA CYS A 60 -38.08 2.26 23.40
C CYS A 60 -38.09 0.76 23.11
N LEU A 61 -37.59 0.40 21.93
CA LEU A 61 -37.19 -0.95 21.56
C LEU A 61 -36.65 -1.71 22.75
N ASN A 62 -37.09 -2.94 22.93
CA ASN A 62 -36.59 -3.84 23.96
C ASN A 62 -35.09 -4.01 23.76
N THR A 63 -34.29 -3.13 24.37
CA THR A 63 -32.86 -2.93 24.08
C THR A 63 -32.00 -4.05 24.64
N ASP A 64 -32.57 -4.99 25.41
CA ASP A 64 -31.84 -6.14 25.95
C ASP A 64 -31.33 -7.09 24.84
N ASP A 65 -31.94 -7.02 23.64
CA ASP A 65 -31.66 -7.92 22.53
C ASP A 65 -31.12 -7.20 21.26
N LEU A 66 -31.04 -5.87 21.23
CA LEU A 66 -30.62 -5.12 20.07
C LEU A 66 -29.44 -4.20 20.35
N PHE A 67 -28.42 -4.31 19.52
CA PHE A 67 -27.23 -3.43 19.52
C PHE A 67 -27.30 -2.46 18.36
N VAL A 68 -26.91 -1.21 18.60
CA VAL A 68 -26.87 -0.14 17.61
C VAL A 68 -25.44 0.14 17.19
N PHE A 69 -25.13 -0.09 15.94
CA PHE A 69 -23.82 0.19 15.36
C PHE A 69 -23.95 1.28 14.29
N PRO A 70 -23.42 2.47 14.53
CA PRO A 70 -23.47 3.53 13.55
C PRO A 70 -22.51 3.26 12.38
N ILE A 71 -22.97 3.53 11.17
CA ILE A 71 -22.20 3.41 9.94
C ILE A 71 -21.77 4.78 9.40
N SER A 72 -22.67 5.75 9.47
CA SER A 72 -22.42 7.12 9.09
C SER A 72 -23.35 8.05 9.88
N PHE A 73 -23.19 9.34 9.71
CA PHE A 73 -24.03 10.37 10.34
C PHE A 73 -25.54 10.09 10.28
N ASP A 74 -26.01 9.43 9.24
CA ASP A 74 -27.43 9.20 8.99
C ASP A 74 -27.77 7.71 8.72
N THR A 75 -26.86 6.80 9.03
CA THR A 75 -27.04 5.37 8.74
C THR A 75 -26.50 4.51 9.89
N PHE A 76 -27.31 3.55 10.34
CA PHE A 76 -27.03 2.69 11.50
C PHE A 76 -27.34 1.22 11.19
N ILE A 77 -26.72 0.32 11.92
CA ILE A 77 -27.08 -1.10 11.98
C ILE A 77 -27.73 -1.36 13.32
N LEU A 78 -28.89 -2.01 13.32
CA LEU A 78 -29.50 -2.61 14.48
C LEU A 78 -29.37 -4.13 14.38
N THR A 79 -28.84 -4.79 15.38
CA THR A 79 -28.63 -6.24 15.38
C THR A 79 -28.71 -6.80 16.80
N ASN A 80 -29.13 -8.06 16.91
CA ASN A 80 -29.09 -8.85 18.15
C ASN A 80 -27.72 -9.55 18.38
N ASP A 81 -26.74 -9.32 17.51
CA ASP A 81 -25.41 -9.88 17.61
C ASP A 81 -24.54 -9.04 18.55
N LYS A 82 -24.32 -9.57 19.78
CA LYS A 82 -23.43 -8.94 20.79
C LYS A 82 -21.98 -8.79 20.30
N ASN A 83 -21.55 -9.75 19.49
CA ASN A 83 -20.17 -9.85 19.01
C ASN A 83 -20.13 -9.66 17.51
N LEU A 84 -20.92 -8.71 16.97
CA LEU A 84 -21.02 -8.47 15.54
C LEU A 84 -19.71 -8.84 14.85
N ASP A 85 -19.68 -10.05 14.24
CA ASP A 85 -18.49 -10.52 13.52
C ASP A 85 -18.38 -9.75 12.22
N PHE A 86 -17.62 -8.67 12.32
CA PHE A 86 -17.34 -7.84 11.17
C PHE A 86 -16.61 -8.57 10.02
N LYS A 87 -16.28 -9.84 10.12
CA LYS A 87 -15.70 -10.58 9.01
C LYS A 87 -16.62 -10.61 7.80
N PHE A 88 -17.93 -10.68 8.02
CA PHE A 88 -18.91 -10.62 6.95
C PHE A 88 -19.02 -9.24 6.29
N PHE A 89 -18.87 -8.18 7.10
CA PHE A 89 -18.89 -6.78 6.65
C PHE A 89 -17.48 -6.18 6.55
N ARG A 90 -16.49 -7.01 6.52
CA ARG A 90 -15.09 -6.72 6.82
C ARG A 90 -14.49 -5.56 6.03
N TYR A 91 -14.93 -5.39 4.81
CA TYR A 91 -14.37 -4.38 3.93
C TYR A 91 -15.14 -3.06 3.96
N ASP A 92 -16.43 -3.07 4.18
CA ASP A 92 -17.26 -1.88 4.08
C ASP A 92 -17.69 -1.32 5.43
N ILE A 93 -18.25 -2.14 6.31
CA ILE A 93 -18.83 -1.65 7.55
C ILE A 93 -17.79 -1.41 8.63
N ASN A 94 -16.79 -2.28 8.77
CA ASN A 94 -15.74 -2.08 9.77
C ASN A 94 -14.94 -0.79 9.60
N SER A 95 -14.69 -0.38 8.37
CA SER A 95 -13.96 0.86 8.15
C SER A 95 -14.86 2.08 8.25
N ILE A 96 -16.13 1.97 7.88
CA ILE A 96 -17.12 3.02 8.14
C ILE A 96 -17.27 3.21 9.64
N ILE A 97 -17.44 2.13 10.40
CA ILE A 97 -17.55 2.18 11.86
C ILE A 97 -16.30 2.76 12.53
N LYS A 98 -15.10 2.53 11.98
CA LYS A 98 -13.84 3.06 12.54
C LYS A 98 -13.61 4.55 12.30
N ASN A 99 -14.43 5.23 11.52
CA ASN A 99 -14.08 6.53 10.93
C ASN A 99 -15.18 7.57 10.94
N LEU A 100 -16.04 7.53 11.94
CA LEU A 100 -17.21 8.39 11.99
C LEU A 100 -16.97 9.73 12.63
N PHE A 101 -17.53 10.74 11.97
CA PHE A 101 -17.92 11.99 12.59
C PHE A 101 -19.34 11.83 13.15
N TYR A 102 -19.53 12.06 14.43
CA TYR A 102 -20.81 11.89 15.10
C TYR A 102 -21.42 13.21 15.54
N ASP A 103 -22.68 13.37 15.17
CA ASP A 103 -23.59 14.20 15.91
C ASP A 103 -24.32 13.31 16.92
N ILE A 104 -24.06 13.53 18.20
CA ILE A 104 -24.55 12.72 19.32
C ILE A 104 -26.07 12.90 19.52
N SER A 105 -26.67 13.93 18.90
CA SER A 105 -28.09 14.22 19.00
C SER A 105 -29.01 13.26 18.24
N LEU A 106 -28.45 12.38 17.42
CA LEU A 106 -29.23 11.58 16.45
C LEU A 106 -29.72 10.22 16.92
N VAL A 107 -29.46 9.84 18.16
CA VAL A 107 -29.71 8.44 18.61
C VAL A 107 -31.08 8.24 19.24
N ASP A 108 -31.92 9.28 19.31
CA ASP A 108 -33.09 9.27 20.18
C ASP A 108 -34.33 8.56 19.66
N ASP A 109 -34.51 8.36 18.36
CA ASP A 109 -35.64 7.61 17.80
C ASP A 109 -35.29 7.08 16.41
N LEU A 110 -34.45 6.04 16.37
CA LEU A 110 -33.92 5.51 15.12
C LEU A 110 -34.99 4.97 14.17
N GLU A 111 -35.98 4.24 14.67
CA GLU A 111 -37.03 3.66 13.81
C GLU A 111 -38.08 4.70 13.37
N GLU A 112 -38.46 5.66 14.22
CA GLU A 112 -39.42 6.71 13.86
C GLU A 112 -38.83 7.81 12.99
N SER A 113 -37.52 8.09 13.14
CA SER A 113 -36.84 9.16 12.41
C SER A 113 -36.35 8.76 11.02
N TYR A 114 -36.24 7.45 10.72
CA TYR A 114 -35.67 6.94 9.49
C TYR A 114 -36.67 6.13 8.69
N ASN A 115 -37.11 6.68 7.57
CA ASN A 115 -38.15 6.07 6.72
C ASN A 115 -37.66 4.94 5.82
N ASN A 116 -36.38 4.60 5.84
CA ASN A 116 -35.80 3.60 4.96
C ASN A 116 -35.08 2.55 5.77
N ILE A 117 -35.57 1.33 5.72
CA ILE A 117 -35.01 0.16 6.42
C ILE A 117 -34.72 -0.93 5.38
N ILE A 118 -33.56 -1.53 5.46
CA ILE A 118 -33.22 -2.77 4.76
C ILE A 118 -32.87 -3.82 5.81
N THR A 119 -33.58 -4.93 5.79
CA THR A 119 -33.33 -6.07 6.68
C THR A 119 -32.53 -7.12 5.94
N PHE A 120 -31.50 -7.61 6.59
CA PHE A 120 -30.64 -8.68 6.13
C PHE A 120 -30.57 -9.77 7.20
N LYS A 121 -30.61 -11.04 6.79
CA LYS A 121 -30.52 -12.19 7.71
C LYS A 121 -29.36 -13.08 7.31
N LYS A 122 -28.50 -13.39 8.27
CA LYS A 122 -27.44 -14.36 8.12
C LYS A 122 -27.52 -15.35 9.27
N GLU A 123 -27.75 -16.62 8.94
CA GLU A 123 -27.97 -17.67 9.93
C GLU A 123 -29.18 -17.32 10.83
N ASN A 124 -28.97 -17.20 12.16
CA ASN A 124 -29.99 -16.81 13.13
C ASN A 124 -29.90 -15.33 13.53
N LEU A 125 -29.08 -14.56 12.86
CA LEU A 125 -28.85 -13.15 13.16
C LEU A 125 -29.59 -12.25 12.17
N GLU A 126 -30.16 -11.18 12.69
CA GLU A 126 -30.87 -10.17 11.90
C GLU A 126 -30.15 -8.83 12.01
N TYR A 127 -29.93 -8.20 10.87
CA TYR A 127 -29.31 -6.89 10.75
C TYR A 127 -30.27 -5.95 10.04
N LYS A 128 -30.64 -4.86 10.70
CA LYS A 128 -31.46 -3.80 10.11
C LYS A 128 -30.60 -2.58 9.81
N PHE A 129 -30.47 -2.23 8.56
CA PHE A 129 -29.83 -0.99 8.14
C PHE A 129 -30.87 0.10 8.04
N VAL A 130 -30.73 1.14 8.83
CA VAL A 130 -31.66 2.25 8.92
C VAL A 130 -30.97 3.54 8.46
N SER A 131 -31.58 4.26 7.54
CA SER A 131 -31.00 5.53 7.05
C SER A 131 -32.07 6.52 6.61
N ARG A 132 -31.81 7.81 6.80
CA ARG A 132 -32.58 8.91 6.18
C ARG A 132 -32.39 8.97 4.67
N SER A 133 -31.32 8.38 4.13
CA SER A 133 -30.99 8.40 2.72
C SER A 133 -31.24 7.06 2.04
N LYS A 134 -32.32 6.96 1.26
CA LYS A 134 -32.61 5.78 0.44
C LYS A 134 -31.47 5.43 -0.52
N LYS A 135 -30.76 6.44 -1.03
CA LYS A 135 -29.60 6.24 -1.91
C LYS A 135 -28.45 5.54 -1.18
N LYS A 136 -28.17 5.90 0.08
CA LYS A 136 -27.15 5.23 0.89
C LYS A 136 -27.53 3.81 1.24
N LEU A 137 -28.80 3.55 1.57
CA LEU A 137 -29.26 2.19 1.84
C LEU A 137 -29.20 1.29 0.62
N ASN A 138 -29.66 1.76 -0.55
CA ASN A 138 -29.54 0.99 -1.78
C ASN A 138 -28.08 0.66 -2.10
N TYR A 139 -27.21 1.63 -1.91
CA TYR A 139 -25.78 1.44 -2.08
C TYR A 139 -25.22 0.36 -1.11
N LEU A 140 -25.57 0.41 0.18
CA LEU A 140 -25.19 -0.62 1.15
C LEU A 140 -25.74 -2.00 0.77
N LYS A 141 -26.97 -2.06 0.28
CA LYS A 141 -27.56 -3.31 -0.20
C LYS A 141 -26.77 -3.89 -1.36
N GLU A 142 -26.43 -3.08 -2.37
CA GLU A 142 -25.60 -3.51 -3.50
C GLU A 142 -24.22 -4.02 -3.05
N GLN A 143 -23.63 -3.40 -2.00
CA GLN A 143 -22.36 -3.85 -1.43
C GLN A 143 -22.49 -5.18 -0.68
N ILE A 144 -23.55 -5.36 0.07
CA ILE A 144 -23.83 -6.61 0.78
C ILE A 144 -24.08 -7.74 -0.22
N ASP A 145 -24.94 -7.50 -1.21
CA ASP A 145 -25.24 -8.47 -2.27
C ASP A 145 -23.97 -8.85 -3.06
N TYR A 146 -23.09 -7.87 -3.31
CA TYR A 146 -21.79 -8.13 -3.97
C TYR A 146 -20.89 -9.00 -3.10
N LEU A 147 -20.77 -8.68 -1.81
CA LEU A 147 -19.95 -9.44 -0.86
C LEU A 147 -20.47 -10.87 -0.69
N GLU A 148 -21.77 -11.07 -0.57
CA GLU A 148 -22.39 -12.39 -0.47
C GLU A 148 -22.11 -13.29 -1.66
N ASN A 149 -22.15 -12.73 -2.87
CA ASN A 149 -21.97 -13.50 -4.09
C ASN A 149 -20.51 -13.74 -4.50
N HIS A 150 -19.54 -13.05 -3.88
CA HIS A 150 -18.15 -13.07 -4.33
C HIS A 150 -17.13 -13.45 -3.22
N PHE A 151 -17.58 -13.78 -1.99
CA PHE A 151 -16.69 -13.95 -0.85
C PHE A 151 -16.73 -15.35 -0.20
N GLU A 152 -16.70 -16.41 -1.00
CA GLU A 152 -16.49 -17.75 -0.43
C GLU A 152 -15.02 -18.10 -0.19
N ASP A 153 -14.03 -17.37 -0.72
CA ASP A 153 -12.61 -17.74 -0.54
C ASP A 153 -11.72 -16.58 -0.06
N ASN A 154 -11.08 -16.80 1.06
CA ASN A 154 -9.80 -16.25 1.59
C ASN A 154 -9.06 -15.16 0.76
N LEU A 155 -9.70 -14.04 0.45
CA LEU A 155 -9.05 -12.88 -0.16
C LEU A 155 -7.93 -12.29 0.69
N GLU A 156 -7.83 -12.65 1.98
CA GLU A 156 -6.74 -12.20 2.84
C GLU A 156 -5.36 -12.67 2.39
N ASN A 157 -5.27 -13.82 1.74
CA ASN A 157 -4.01 -14.41 1.28
C ASN A 157 -3.70 -14.16 -0.21
N LEU A 158 -4.66 -13.61 -0.96
CA LEU A 158 -4.56 -13.46 -2.41
C LEU A 158 -3.87 -12.17 -2.87
N VAL A 159 -3.71 -11.16 -2.01
CA VAL A 159 -3.15 -9.90 -2.46
C VAL A 159 -1.65 -10.01 -2.69
N VAL A 160 -1.28 -10.17 -3.94
CA VAL A 160 0.11 -10.09 -4.41
C VAL A 160 0.54 -8.63 -4.35
N SER A 161 1.19 -8.26 -3.29
CA SER A 161 1.58 -6.89 -3.00
C SER A 161 2.91 -6.89 -2.28
N PRO A 162 3.87 -6.03 -2.70
CA PRO A 162 5.20 -5.97 -2.14
C PRO A 162 5.19 -5.50 -0.69
N ASN A 163 6.31 -5.70 0.02
CA ASN A 163 6.60 -4.95 1.23
C ASN A 163 6.88 -3.51 0.84
N TYR A 164 5.93 -2.62 1.11
CA TYR A 164 5.99 -1.22 0.69
C TYR A 164 5.68 -0.28 1.86
N LEU A 165 6.48 0.80 1.99
CA LEU A 165 6.30 1.84 3.00
C LEU A 165 5.02 2.63 2.69
N GLY A 166 4.17 2.84 3.69
CA GLY A 166 2.93 3.58 3.51
C GLY A 166 1.80 2.78 2.82
N LYS A 167 1.95 1.46 2.66
CA LYS A 167 0.92 0.60 2.07
C LYS A 167 -0.43 0.77 2.76
N LYS A 168 -1.45 1.15 1.98
CA LYS A 168 -2.79 1.50 2.46
C LYS A 168 -3.72 0.30 2.73
N LYS A 169 -3.22 -0.94 2.69
CA LYS A 169 -4.06 -2.16 2.87
C LYS A 169 -4.98 -2.09 4.11
N LYS A 170 -4.49 -1.53 5.24
CA LYS A 170 -5.25 -1.44 6.49
C LYS A 170 -6.31 -0.35 6.50
N VAL A 171 -6.20 0.62 5.59
CA VAL A 171 -7.11 1.77 5.49
C VAL A 171 -7.81 1.86 4.12
N SER A 172 -7.61 0.88 3.24
CA SER A 172 -8.16 0.88 1.88
C SER A 172 -9.68 0.96 1.88
N THR A 173 -10.33 0.22 2.76
CA THR A 173 -11.80 0.25 2.88
C THR A 173 -12.31 1.62 3.36
N PHE A 174 -11.60 2.27 4.27
CA PHE A 174 -11.91 3.65 4.68
C PHE A 174 -11.79 4.63 3.50
N ILE A 175 -10.72 4.49 2.70
CA ILE A 175 -10.51 5.30 1.50
C ILE A 175 -11.66 5.09 0.51
N LEU A 176 -11.99 3.83 0.20
CA LEU A 176 -13.08 3.50 -0.72
C LEU A 176 -14.42 4.06 -0.26
N ASN A 177 -14.77 3.87 1.00
CA ASN A 177 -16.05 4.33 1.54
C ASN A 177 -16.15 5.86 1.52
N THR A 178 -15.04 6.56 1.69
CA THR A 178 -15.01 8.01 1.52
C THR A 178 -15.20 8.38 0.06
N ILE A 179 -14.47 7.77 -0.87
CA ILE A 179 -14.59 8.03 -2.31
C ILE A 179 -16.01 7.80 -2.81
N ARG A 180 -16.67 6.74 -2.36
CA ARG A 180 -18.05 6.39 -2.72
C ARG A 180 -19.07 7.48 -2.42
N GLN A 181 -18.86 8.27 -1.36
CA GLN A 181 -19.75 9.38 -1.02
C GLN A 181 -19.70 10.52 -2.04
N TYR A 182 -18.63 10.58 -2.83
CA TYR A 182 -18.35 11.66 -3.79
C TYR A 182 -18.30 11.18 -5.24
N SER A 183 -18.70 9.95 -5.51
CA SER A 183 -18.68 9.32 -6.82
C SER A 183 -19.99 8.64 -7.14
N ASN A 184 -20.17 8.28 -8.41
CA ASN A 184 -21.24 7.42 -8.91
C ASN A 184 -20.63 6.27 -9.72
N LYS A 185 -21.45 5.38 -10.28
CA LYS A 185 -20.98 4.22 -11.05
C LYS A 185 -20.16 4.57 -12.30
N ASP A 186 -20.42 5.74 -12.87
CA ASP A 186 -19.79 6.22 -14.12
C ASP A 186 -18.58 7.15 -13.82
N SER A 187 -18.20 7.31 -12.55
CA SER A 187 -17.05 8.11 -12.18
C SER A 187 -15.75 7.45 -12.61
N ILE A 188 -14.80 8.29 -13.02
CA ILE A 188 -13.43 7.85 -13.33
C ILE A 188 -12.58 8.03 -12.08
N MET A 189 -11.86 6.99 -11.68
CA MET A 189 -10.92 7.04 -10.57
C MET A 189 -9.50 7.24 -11.06
N PHE A 190 -8.77 8.11 -10.37
CA PHE A 190 -7.37 8.33 -10.66
C PHE A 190 -6.52 8.27 -9.39
N ASP A 191 -5.70 7.23 -9.26
CA ASP A 191 -4.69 7.11 -8.20
C ASP A 191 -3.40 7.78 -8.67
N LEU A 192 -3.19 9.03 -8.25
CA LEU A 192 -2.16 9.91 -8.81
C LEU A 192 -0.73 9.56 -8.36
N MET A 193 -0.58 8.92 -7.20
CA MET A 193 0.71 8.50 -6.62
C MET A 193 0.58 7.07 -6.08
N THR A 194 0.49 6.12 -7.01
CA THR A 194 -0.09 4.80 -6.74
C THR A 194 0.78 3.89 -5.86
N GLY A 195 2.10 4.09 -5.82
CA GLY A 195 3.03 3.31 -5.01
C GLY A 195 2.88 1.80 -5.20
N SER A 196 2.31 1.10 -4.21
CA SER A 196 2.08 -0.35 -4.28
C SER A 196 0.87 -0.77 -5.13
N GLY A 197 0.09 0.17 -5.66
CA GLY A 197 -1.13 -0.09 -6.43
C GLY A 197 -2.34 -0.55 -5.62
N THR A 198 -2.23 -0.60 -4.28
CA THR A 198 -3.30 -1.16 -3.43
C THR A 198 -4.61 -0.39 -3.58
N VAL A 199 -4.58 0.95 -3.57
CA VAL A 199 -5.79 1.78 -3.69
C VAL A 199 -6.37 1.71 -5.10
N ALA A 200 -5.51 1.78 -6.12
CA ALA A 200 -5.93 1.59 -7.52
C ALA A 200 -6.64 0.24 -7.72
N GLY A 201 -6.10 -0.85 -7.16
CA GLY A 201 -6.70 -2.19 -7.21
C GLY A 201 -8.07 -2.25 -6.54
N GLU A 202 -8.22 -1.62 -5.38
CA GLU A 202 -9.51 -1.54 -4.69
C GLU A 202 -10.54 -0.71 -5.49
N MET A 203 -10.12 0.39 -6.12
CA MET A 203 -10.97 1.19 -7.01
C MET A 203 -11.40 0.40 -8.25
N ALA A 204 -10.49 -0.37 -8.85
CA ALA A 204 -10.75 -1.13 -10.07
C ALA A 204 -11.81 -2.23 -9.91
N LYS A 205 -12.15 -2.61 -8.67
CA LYS A 205 -13.29 -3.50 -8.40
C LYS A 205 -14.62 -2.88 -8.84
N TYR A 206 -14.72 -1.54 -8.85
CA TYR A 206 -16.01 -0.84 -9.00
C TYR A 206 -16.03 0.18 -10.14
N TRP A 207 -14.88 0.76 -10.50
CA TRP A 207 -14.82 1.88 -11.44
C TRP A 207 -13.73 1.71 -12.48
N THR A 208 -13.90 2.39 -13.59
CA THR A 208 -12.80 2.64 -14.53
C THR A 208 -11.70 3.39 -13.81
N THR A 209 -10.51 2.79 -13.74
CA THR A 209 -9.43 3.26 -12.89
C THR A 209 -8.17 3.54 -13.71
N PHE A 210 -7.63 4.73 -13.49
CA PHE A 210 -6.32 5.14 -13.95
C PHE A 210 -5.36 5.24 -12.76
N SER A 211 -4.09 5.07 -13.01
CA SER A 211 -3.04 5.25 -12.00
C SER A 211 -1.80 5.89 -12.58
N SER A 212 -1.04 6.56 -11.73
CA SER A 212 0.22 7.19 -12.11
C SER A 212 1.23 7.11 -10.99
N ASP A 213 2.48 6.99 -11.35
CA ASP A 213 3.61 7.18 -10.44
C ASP A 213 4.83 7.65 -11.23
N LEU A 214 5.73 8.35 -10.55
CA LEU A 214 7.01 8.75 -11.10
C LEU A 214 7.93 7.55 -11.34
N GLN A 215 7.84 6.52 -10.50
CA GLN A 215 8.67 5.33 -10.54
C GLN A 215 8.04 4.23 -11.39
N SER A 216 8.84 3.60 -12.25
CA SER A 216 8.36 2.62 -13.23
C SER A 216 7.81 1.36 -12.55
N TYR A 217 8.44 0.88 -11.49
CA TYR A 217 7.97 -0.30 -10.77
C TYR A 217 6.59 -0.09 -10.12
N ALA A 218 6.28 1.13 -9.65
CA ALA A 218 4.99 1.44 -9.05
C ALA A 218 3.86 1.34 -10.09
N ASN A 219 4.13 1.80 -11.32
CA ASN A 219 3.20 1.63 -12.43
C ASN A 219 2.99 0.14 -12.79
N ILE A 220 4.02 -0.70 -12.69
CA ILE A 220 3.90 -2.15 -12.88
C ILE A 220 3.04 -2.77 -11.76
N PHE A 221 3.27 -2.40 -10.50
CA PHE A 221 2.46 -2.88 -9.40
C PHE A 221 0.98 -2.51 -9.57
N SER A 222 0.67 -1.24 -9.84
CA SER A 222 -0.71 -0.80 -9.98
C SER A 222 -1.41 -1.47 -11.17
N TYR A 223 -0.74 -1.60 -12.32
CA TYR A 223 -1.29 -2.30 -13.48
C TYR A 223 -1.72 -3.72 -13.14
N SER A 224 -0.89 -4.44 -12.41
CA SER A 224 -1.13 -5.83 -12.04
C SER A 224 -2.23 -6.03 -10.98
N GLN A 225 -2.68 -4.96 -10.32
CA GLN A 225 -3.84 -5.02 -9.42
C GLN A 225 -5.18 -4.99 -10.18
N GLY A 226 -5.19 -4.70 -11.47
CA GLY A 226 -6.37 -4.67 -12.32
C GLY A 226 -6.69 -6.03 -12.94
N ARG A 227 -7.83 -6.08 -13.67
CA ARG A 227 -8.21 -7.21 -14.51
C ARG A 227 -7.31 -7.29 -15.74
N GLY A 228 -6.98 -8.51 -16.20
CA GLY A 228 -6.25 -8.70 -17.46
C GLY A 228 -5.40 -9.97 -17.52
N PHE A 229 -5.35 -10.72 -16.42
CA PHE A 229 -4.59 -11.96 -16.30
C PHE A 229 -5.44 -13.05 -15.63
N SER A 230 -5.16 -14.35 -15.90
CA SER A 230 -5.90 -15.45 -15.29
C SER A 230 -4.97 -16.50 -14.71
N LYS A 231 -5.52 -17.30 -13.77
CA LYS A 231 -4.80 -18.47 -13.25
C LYS A 231 -4.41 -19.44 -14.37
N GLU A 232 -5.33 -19.68 -15.31
CA GLU A 232 -5.07 -20.56 -16.46
C GLU A 232 -3.90 -20.07 -17.32
N LYS A 233 -3.83 -18.76 -17.59
CA LYS A 233 -2.68 -18.17 -18.30
C LYS A 233 -1.39 -18.32 -17.53
N ALA A 234 -1.43 -18.17 -16.20
CA ALA A 234 -0.25 -18.37 -15.35
C ALA A 234 0.24 -19.80 -15.43
N ASP A 235 -0.65 -20.79 -15.25
CA ASP A 235 -0.33 -22.20 -15.32
C ASP A 235 0.27 -22.57 -16.69
N LYS A 236 -0.31 -22.08 -17.78
CA LYS A 236 0.20 -22.30 -19.13
C LYS A 236 1.60 -21.72 -19.33
N LEU A 237 1.83 -20.49 -18.90
CA LEU A 237 3.16 -19.87 -19.01
C LEU A 237 4.22 -20.63 -18.20
N ILE A 238 3.88 -21.09 -17.00
CA ILE A 238 4.81 -21.86 -16.16
C ILE A 238 5.19 -23.18 -16.85
N ASN A 239 4.22 -23.92 -17.34
CA ASN A 239 4.42 -25.26 -17.89
C ASN A 239 5.03 -25.26 -19.29
N GLU A 240 4.66 -24.31 -20.15
CA GLU A 240 5.01 -24.32 -21.56
C GLU A 240 6.13 -23.34 -21.96
N TYR A 241 6.43 -22.35 -21.11
CA TYR A 241 7.33 -21.26 -21.48
C TYR A 241 8.45 -21.00 -20.47
N PHE A 242 8.10 -20.68 -19.21
CA PHE A 242 9.10 -20.18 -18.25
C PHE A 242 10.18 -21.20 -17.93
N GLN A 243 9.87 -22.48 -17.81
CA GLN A 243 10.88 -23.50 -17.51
C GLN A 243 12.01 -23.50 -18.55
N GLN A 244 11.65 -23.42 -19.82
CA GLN A 244 12.63 -23.43 -20.92
C GLN A 244 13.41 -22.10 -20.99
N GLU A 245 12.71 -20.95 -20.97
CA GLU A 245 13.37 -19.66 -21.15
C GLU A 245 14.25 -19.27 -19.96
N ILE A 246 13.81 -19.55 -18.74
CA ILE A 246 14.65 -19.37 -17.54
C ILE A 246 15.88 -20.27 -17.62
N GLY A 247 15.69 -21.53 -18.01
CA GLY A 247 16.78 -22.48 -18.15
C GLY A 247 17.88 -21.99 -19.10
N LYS A 248 17.53 -21.43 -20.25
CA LYS A 248 18.51 -20.90 -21.23
C LYS A 248 19.47 -19.88 -20.62
N ASN A 249 18.95 -18.88 -19.92
CA ASN A 249 19.79 -17.85 -19.31
C ASN A 249 20.57 -18.39 -18.11
N LEU A 250 19.93 -19.21 -17.28
CA LEU A 250 20.54 -19.78 -16.09
C LEU A 250 21.73 -20.69 -16.46
N GLU A 251 21.58 -21.59 -17.44
CA GLU A 251 22.64 -22.46 -17.92
C GLU A 251 23.83 -21.67 -18.44
N SER A 252 23.59 -20.61 -19.22
CA SER A 252 24.66 -19.73 -19.72
C SER A 252 25.41 -19.03 -18.59
N LEU A 253 24.70 -18.58 -17.53
CA LEU A 253 25.33 -17.99 -16.36
C LEU A 253 26.12 -19.03 -15.56
N LEU A 254 25.57 -20.23 -15.38
CA LEU A 254 26.22 -21.32 -14.64
C LEU A 254 27.54 -21.75 -15.26
N GLN A 255 27.67 -21.69 -16.58
CA GLN A 255 28.97 -21.99 -17.25
C GLN A 255 30.11 -21.13 -16.73
N LYS A 256 29.83 -19.84 -16.40
CA LYS A 256 30.82 -18.87 -15.92
C LYS A 256 30.92 -18.83 -14.40
N THR A 257 29.87 -19.22 -13.68
CA THR A 257 29.72 -18.94 -12.24
C THR A 257 29.69 -20.20 -11.36
N LYS A 258 29.81 -21.37 -11.96
CA LYS A 258 29.65 -22.70 -11.30
C LYS A 258 30.40 -22.77 -9.97
N LYS A 259 31.66 -22.33 -9.92
CA LYS A 259 32.48 -22.40 -8.68
C LYS A 259 31.88 -21.62 -7.51
N TYR A 260 31.23 -20.47 -7.77
CA TYR A 260 30.59 -19.66 -6.73
C TYR A 260 29.27 -20.30 -6.28
N VAL A 261 28.51 -20.88 -7.21
CA VAL A 261 27.27 -21.61 -6.92
C VAL A 261 27.57 -22.88 -6.11
N ASP A 262 28.55 -23.67 -6.52
CA ASP A 262 28.94 -24.89 -5.81
C ASP A 262 29.40 -24.55 -4.37
N LYS A 263 30.19 -23.46 -4.19
CA LYS A 263 30.63 -23.04 -2.86
C LYS A 263 29.49 -22.53 -1.99
N GLU A 264 28.56 -21.73 -2.54
CA GLU A 264 27.36 -21.31 -1.81
C GLU A 264 26.51 -22.50 -1.39
N TYR A 265 26.31 -23.48 -2.28
CA TYR A 265 25.56 -24.69 -1.99
C TYR A 265 26.21 -25.53 -0.88
N GLU A 266 27.54 -25.69 -0.92
CA GLU A 266 28.31 -26.35 0.14
C GLU A 266 28.08 -25.68 1.50
N LEU A 267 28.17 -24.33 1.54
CA LEU A 267 28.01 -23.56 2.76
C LEU A 267 26.57 -23.64 3.31
N ILE A 268 25.57 -23.59 2.44
CA ILE A 268 24.15 -23.72 2.82
C ILE A 268 23.89 -25.09 3.49
N ASN A 269 24.52 -26.15 3.03
CA ASN A 269 24.33 -27.50 3.55
C ASN A 269 25.29 -27.88 4.68
N SER A 270 26.20 -26.98 5.05
CA SER A 270 27.16 -27.20 6.13
C SER A 270 26.54 -27.06 7.50
N LYS A 271 27.06 -27.83 8.48
CA LYS A 271 26.70 -27.64 9.89
C LYS A 271 27.17 -26.25 10.36
N ILE A 272 26.30 -25.52 11.04
CA ILE A 272 26.64 -24.20 11.60
C ILE A 272 27.73 -24.34 12.66
N SER A 273 28.88 -23.67 12.42
CA SER A 273 30.07 -23.64 13.28
C SER A 273 30.86 -22.37 13.02
N GLU A 274 31.84 -22.06 13.86
CA GLU A 274 32.79 -20.96 13.64
C GLU A 274 33.53 -21.14 12.30
N LYS A 275 33.92 -22.35 11.97
CA LYS A 275 34.55 -22.67 10.69
C LYS A 275 33.62 -22.32 9.51
N THR A 276 32.35 -22.69 9.59
CA THR A 276 31.35 -22.34 8.55
C THR A 276 31.18 -20.83 8.42
N LEU A 277 31.21 -20.09 9.56
CA LEU A 277 31.16 -18.63 9.55
C LEU A 277 32.41 -18.05 8.83
N GLU A 278 33.61 -18.49 9.18
CA GLU A 278 34.85 -18.04 8.55
C GLU A 278 34.85 -18.31 7.04
N GLU A 279 34.45 -19.52 6.62
CA GLU A 279 34.36 -19.88 5.20
C GLU A 279 33.31 -19.04 4.47
N TYR A 280 32.19 -18.74 5.12
CA TYR A 280 31.14 -17.92 4.53
C TYR A 280 31.60 -16.44 4.38
N LEU A 281 32.27 -15.88 5.38
CA LEU A 281 32.85 -14.54 5.29
C LEU A 281 33.93 -14.45 4.20
N LYS A 282 34.73 -15.49 4.06
CA LYS A 282 35.71 -15.60 2.97
C LYS A 282 35.00 -15.65 1.61
N PHE A 283 33.97 -16.47 1.47
CA PHE A 283 33.17 -16.57 0.24
C PHE A 283 32.59 -15.23 -0.19
N ILE A 284 31.97 -14.45 0.74
CA ILE A 284 31.43 -13.13 0.41
C ILE A 284 32.53 -12.17 -0.05
N LYS A 285 33.70 -12.21 0.60
CA LYS A 285 34.83 -11.33 0.28
C LYS A 285 35.45 -11.64 -1.08
N GLU A 286 35.54 -12.92 -1.42
CA GLU A 286 36.17 -13.41 -2.65
C GLU A 286 35.21 -13.41 -3.83
N THR A 287 33.90 -13.36 -3.61
CA THR A 287 32.90 -13.29 -4.69
C THR A 287 32.95 -11.94 -5.36
N PRO A 288 33.27 -11.85 -6.67
CA PRO A 288 33.34 -10.58 -7.38
C PRO A 288 31.96 -9.96 -7.57
N PHE A 289 31.89 -8.62 -7.50
CA PHE A 289 30.73 -7.83 -7.83
C PHE A 289 31.15 -6.50 -8.46
N TYR A 290 30.24 -5.86 -9.20
CA TYR A 290 30.56 -4.58 -9.85
C TYR A 290 30.79 -3.46 -8.84
N ARG A 291 31.89 -2.74 -9.00
CA ARG A 291 32.25 -1.54 -8.24
C ARG A 291 32.99 -0.55 -9.14
N THR A 292 32.64 0.71 -9.04
CA THR A 292 33.27 1.78 -9.83
C THR A 292 34.60 2.27 -9.25
N ASP A 293 34.85 2.01 -7.96
CA ASP A 293 36.04 2.47 -7.23
C ASP A 293 37.22 1.48 -7.21
N ILE A 294 37.06 0.33 -7.86
CA ILE A 294 38.09 -0.71 -7.89
C ILE A 294 38.37 -1.12 -9.35
N ASN A 295 39.60 -0.91 -9.80
CA ASN A 295 40.12 -1.53 -11.02
C ASN A 295 40.32 -3.03 -10.78
N ASN A 296 39.26 -3.80 -10.91
CA ASN A 296 39.31 -5.23 -10.65
C ASN A 296 39.76 -5.97 -11.91
N THR A 297 41.03 -6.30 -11.99
CA THR A 297 41.56 -7.35 -12.86
C THR A 297 41.23 -8.71 -12.23
N PHE A 298 39.98 -9.15 -12.36
CA PHE A 298 39.68 -10.56 -12.06
C PHE A 298 40.12 -11.43 -13.24
N ASN A 299 41.07 -12.30 -13.02
CA ASN A 299 41.50 -13.32 -13.99
C ASN A 299 40.58 -14.55 -13.99
N ASP A 300 39.27 -14.30 -13.94
CA ASP A 300 38.27 -15.32 -13.73
C ASP A 300 37.24 -15.32 -14.86
N ASP A 301 36.63 -16.46 -15.14
CA ASP A 301 35.55 -16.59 -16.14
C ASP A 301 34.36 -15.67 -15.80
N TRP A 302 34.14 -15.38 -14.52
CA TRP A 302 33.16 -14.44 -14.03
C TRP A 302 33.80 -13.10 -13.67
N ASN A 303 33.61 -12.09 -14.51
CA ASN A 303 34.09 -10.73 -14.27
C ASN A 303 32.92 -9.74 -14.37
N PRO A 304 32.28 -9.35 -13.25
CA PRO A 304 31.14 -8.41 -13.22
C PRO A 304 31.45 -7.05 -13.84
N TYR A 305 32.68 -6.55 -13.75
CA TYR A 305 33.05 -5.29 -14.39
C TYR A 305 32.95 -5.39 -15.92
N TYR A 306 33.55 -6.41 -16.52
CA TYR A 306 33.47 -6.65 -17.96
C TYR A 306 32.03 -6.88 -18.42
N GLU A 307 31.24 -7.68 -17.68
CA GLU A 307 29.86 -7.98 -18.02
C GLU A 307 28.96 -6.73 -17.97
N VAL A 308 29.20 -5.80 -17.01
CA VAL A 308 28.47 -4.55 -16.90
C VAL A 308 28.86 -3.58 -18.02
N GLU A 309 30.17 -3.34 -18.25
CA GLU A 309 30.63 -2.40 -19.29
C GLU A 309 30.12 -2.81 -20.68
N LYS A 310 30.10 -4.10 -20.96
CA LYS A 310 29.58 -4.65 -22.21
C LYS A 310 28.08 -4.34 -22.39
N ARG A 311 27.27 -4.33 -21.31
CA ARG A 311 25.80 -4.16 -21.34
C ARG A 311 25.31 -2.74 -21.14
N LYS A 312 26.19 -1.78 -20.87
CA LYS A 312 25.80 -0.36 -20.80
C LYS A 312 25.30 0.17 -22.15
N SER A 313 25.79 -0.37 -23.26
CA SER A 313 25.33 0.00 -24.60
C SER A 313 24.14 -0.81 -25.08
N ASP A 314 23.99 -2.04 -24.61
CA ASP A 314 22.86 -2.93 -24.89
C ASP A 314 22.47 -3.71 -23.63
N ASN A 315 21.51 -3.19 -22.88
CA ASN A 315 21.06 -3.78 -21.62
C ASN A 315 20.31 -5.12 -21.80
N LYS A 316 19.99 -5.49 -23.03
CA LYS A 316 19.33 -6.76 -23.39
C LYS A 316 20.30 -7.82 -23.91
N GLU A 317 21.59 -7.52 -23.87
CA GLU A 317 22.57 -8.51 -24.32
C GLU A 317 22.56 -9.78 -23.46
N PHE A 318 22.46 -10.91 -24.14
CA PHE A 318 22.45 -12.24 -23.51
C PHE A 318 23.86 -12.69 -23.05
N PRO A 319 23.98 -13.38 -21.91
CA PRO A 319 22.95 -13.65 -20.90
C PRO A 319 22.66 -12.44 -20.02
N TYR A 320 21.44 -12.33 -19.51
CA TYR A 320 21.09 -11.32 -18.51
C TYR A 320 21.82 -11.59 -17.19
N CYS A 321 22.49 -10.60 -16.62
CA CYS A 321 23.34 -10.76 -15.44
C CYS A 321 23.40 -9.54 -14.51
N LEU A 322 22.42 -8.62 -14.58
CA LEU A 322 22.44 -7.39 -13.78
C LEU A 322 22.45 -7.69 -12.28
N PHE A 323 21.53 -8.52 -11.80
CA PHE A 323 21.43 -8.85 -10.38
C PHE A 323 22.65 -9.60 -9.87
N SER A 324 23.16 -10.51 -10.69
CA SER A 324 24.40 -11.25 -10.41
C SER A 324 25.61 -10.33 -10.27
N CYS A 325 25.67 -9.28 -11.09
CA CYS A 325 26.75 -8.29 -11.05
C CYS A 325 26.64 -7.31 -9.89
N TYR A 326 25.43 -6.81 -9.57
CA TYR A 326 25.25 -5.71 -8.62
C TYR A 326 24.80 -6.16 -7.23
N PHE A 327 23.93 -7.16 -7.10
CA PHE A 327 23.18 -7.44 -5.86
C PHE A 327 23.47 -8.78 -5.23
N ALA A 328 24.25 -9.66 -5.89
CA ALA A 328 24.68 -10.92 -5.33
C ALA A 328 25.48 -10.71 -4.02
N ASN A 329 25.25 -11.57 -3.05
CA ASN A 329 25.82 -11.48 -1.69
C ASN A 329 25.56 -10.17 -0.93
N CYS A 330 24.68 -9.32 -1.46
CA CYS A 330 24.23 -8.07 -0.82
C CYS A 330 22.80 -8.21 -0.29
N TYR A 331 21.81 -8.23 -1.18
CA TYR A 331 20.39 -8.43 -0.83
C TYR A 331 19.96 -9.87 -1.01
N PHE A 332 20.62 -10.62 -1.88
CA PHE A 332 20.27 -11.99 -2.28
C PHE A 332 21.47 -12.92 -2.17
N GLY A 333 21.25 -14.23 -2.16
CA GLY A 333 22.28 -15.21 -2.39
C GLY A 333 22.85 -15.09 -3.81
N PHE A 334 23.99 -15.71 -4.05
CA PHE A 334 24.59 -15.68 -5.36
C PHE A 334 23.71 -16.39 -6.40
N TYR A 335 23.29 -17.62 -6.10
CA TYR A 335 22.39 -18.38 -6.98
C TYR A 335 21.03 -17.71 -7.16
N GLN A 336 20.47 -17.13 -6.09
CA GLN A 336 19.22 -16.36 -6.17
C GLN A 336 19.31 -15.19 -7.15
N SER A 337 20.47 -14.55 -7.25
CA SER A 337 20.69 -13.46 -8.21
C SER A 337 20.71 -13.97 -9.66
N LEU A 338 21.26 -15.16 -9.90
CA LEU A 338 21.21 -15.82 -11.22
C LEU A 338 19.77 -16.15 -11.62
N GLU A 339 18.96 -16.67 -10.68
CA GLU A 339 17.55 -16.96 -10.91
C GLU A 339 16.77 -15.67 -11.27
N ILE A 340 16.98 -14.55 -10.53
CA ILE A 340 16.32 -13.26 -10.79
C ILE A 340 16.64 -12.77 -12.20
N ASP A 341 17.90 -12.81 -12.61
CA ASP A 341 18.33 -12.43 -13.95
C ASP A 341 17.69 -13.31 -15.02
N SER A 342 17.61 -14.61 -14.77
CA SER A 342 17.06 -15.58 -15.71
C SER A 342 15.54 -15.47 -15.86
N ILE A 343 14.82 -15.21 -14.76
CA ILE A 343 13.40 -14.92 -14.80
C ILE A 343 13.16 -13.60 -15.55
N ARG A 344 13.98 -12.58 -15.30
CA ARG A 344 13.86 -11.29 -15.98
C ARG A 344 14.08 -11.40 -17.49
N TYR A 345 15.06 -12.21 -17.92
CA TYR A 345 15.29 -12.57 -19.32
C TYR A 345 14.04 -13.21 -19.94
N ALA A 346 13.49 -14.23 -19.28
CA ALA A 346 12.30 -14.90 -19.77
C ALA A 346 11.10 -13.95 -19.88
N ILE A 347 10.93 -13.03 -18.92
CA ILE A 347 9.88 -12.01 -18.97
C ILE A 347 10.04 -11.08 -20.17
N ASP A 348 11.26 -10.62 -20.47
CA ASP A 348 11.50 -9.70 -21.60
C ASP A 348 11.20 -10.33 -22.96
N ASN A 349 11.33 -11.65 -23.08
CA ASN A 349 11.02 -12.37 -24.31
C ASN A 349 9.52 -12.67 -24.51
N ILE A 350 8.65 -12.36 -23.54
CA ILE A 350 7.19 -12.43 -23.72
C ILE A 350 6.77 -11.35 -24.72
N GLN A 351 5.97 -11.72 -25.73
CA GLN A 351 5.53 -10.77 -26.76
C GLN A 351 4.34 -9.90 -26.28
N ASP A 352 3.47 -10.45 -25.46
CA ASP A 352 2.31 -9.73 -24.93
C ASP A 352 2.72 -8.80 -23.78
N GLU A 353 2.67 -7.50 -24.02
CA GLU A 353 3.05 -6.47 -23.05
C GLU A 353 2.18 -6.46 -21.78
N SER A 354 0.93 -6.89 -21.85
CA SER A 354 0.07 -7.05 -20.69
C SER A 354 0.57 -8.19 -19.81
N ILE A 355 0.79 -9.36 -20.40
CA ILE A 355 1.33 -10.55 -19.70
C ILE A 355 2.71 -10.22 -19.10
N LYS A 356 3.57 -9.54 -19.86
CA LYS A 356 4.89 -9.08 -19.40
C LYS A 356 4.79 -8.27 -18.11
N LYS A 357 3.85 -7.33 -18.03
CA LYS A 357 3.65 -6.51 -16.82
C LYS A 357 3.20 -7.33 -15.61
N PHE A 358 2.28 -8.29 -15.79
CA PHE A 358 1.87 -9.19 -14.71
C PHE A 358 3.04 -10.06 -14.23
N ALA A 359 3.80 -10.65 -15.14
CA ALA A 359 4.96 -11.45 -14.80
C ALA A 359 6.05 -10.62 -14.09
N LEU A 360 6.28 -9.39 -14.55
CA LEU A 360 7.22 -8.49 -13.89
C LEU A 360 6.76 -8.08 -12.49
N ALA A 361 5.46 -7.85 -12.27
CA ALA A 361 4.90 -7.60 -10.94
C ALA A 361 5.08 -8.79 -9.99
N ALA A 362 4.90 -10.02 -10.49
CA ALA A 362 5.19 -11.25 -9.74
C ALA A 362 6.66 -11.32 -9.33
N LEU A 363 7.58 -11.05 -10.25
CA LEU A 363 9.02 -11.04 -9.97
C LEU A 363 9.41 -9.96 -8.97
N LEU A 364 8.93 -8.73 -9.14
CA LEU A 364 9.16 -7.62 -8.21
C LEU A 364 8.66 -7.95 -6.80
N THR A 365 7.51 -8.60 -6.70
CA THR A 365 6.96 -9.05 -5.42
C THR A 365 7.81 -10.16 -4.81
N THR A 366 8.25 -11.13 -5.59
CA THR A 366 9.18 -12.19 -5.16
C THR A 366 10.47 -11.60 -4.61
N VAL A 367 11.08 -10.68 -5.34
CA VAL A 367 12.27 -9.94 -4.93
C VAL A 367 12.04 -9.17 -3.62
N SER A 368 10.87 -8.54 -3.45
CA SER A 368 10.50 -7.82 -2.22
C SER A 368 10.52 -8.69 -0.97
N TYR A 369 10.06 -9.93 -1.07
CA TYR A 369 10.00 -10.86 0.06
C TYR A 369 11.29 -11.66 0.28
N SER A 370 12.09 -11.81 -0.76
CA SER A 370 13.35 -12.56 -0.71
C SER A 370 14.53 -11.70 -0.27
N ALA A 371 14.47 -10.39 -0.50
CA ALA A 371 15.54 -9.47 -0.19
C ALA A 371 15.87 -9.39 1.31
N GLN A 372 17.15 -9.33 1.61
CA GLN A 372 17.68 -9.26 2.97
C GLN A 372 18.08 -7.81 3.31
N GLY A 373 17.07 -6.97 3.52
CA GLY A 373 17.22 -5.55 3.89
C GLY A 373 16.73 -5.24 5.30
N TYR A 374 17.19 -4.13 5.87
CA TYR A 374 16.69 -3.62 7.14
C TYR A 374 15.25 -3.12 7.02
N GLY A 375 14.41 -3.43 8.01
CA GLY A 375 13.06 -2.87 8.12
C GLY A 375 12.11 -3.17 6.96
N GLY A 376 12.44 -4.14 6.10
CA GLY A 376 11.62 -4.52 4.94
C GLY A 376 11.75 -3.59 3.74
N HIS A 377 12.75 -2.68 3.74
CA HIS A 377 13.10 -1.85 2.59
C HIS A 377 14.49 -2.20 2.03
N LEU A 378 14.78 -1.70 0.84
CA LEU A 378 15.97 -2.04 0.07
C LEU A 378 17.07 -0.94 0.11
N ALA A 379 16.99 0.02 1.04
CA ALA A 379 17.98 1.08 1.16
C ALA A 379 19.26 0.66 1.89
N GLN A 380 19.17 -0.38 2.69
CA GLN A 380 20.29 -0.87 3.51
C GLN A 380 20.26 -2.40 3.54
N PRO A 381 21.22 -3.06 2.90
CA PRO A 381 21.35 -4.51 3.01
C PRO A 381 21.77 -4.91 4.43
N LEU A 382 21.23 -6.02 4.92
CA LEU A 382 21.51 -6.53 6.26
C LEU A 382 22.97 -6.98 6.40
N TYR A 383 23.49 -7.60 5.35
CA TYR A 383 24.73 -8.39 5.39
C TYR A 383 25.82 -7.89 4.44
N GLU A 384 25.73 -6.64 3.98
CA GLU A 384 26.82 -6.03 3.21
C GLU A 384 28.09 -5.84 4.03
N ASN A 385 27.95 -5.66 5.35
CA ASN A 385 29.07 -5.54 6.27
C ASN A 385 29.31 -6.88 6.98
N GLU A 386 30.48 -7.45 6.80
CA GLU A 386 30.92 -8.70 7.43
C GLU A 386 30.70 -8.70 8.96
N LYS A 387 30.85 -7.54 9.63
CA LYS A 387 30.59 -7.38 11.06
C LYS A 387 29.15 -7.66 11.49
N ASN A 388 28.20 -7.65 10.55
CA ASN A 388 26.80 -7.95 10.82
C ASN A 388 26.49 -9.43 10.72
N ILE A 389 27.41 -10.24 10.21
CA ILE A 389 27.25 -11.69 10.07
C ILE A 389 27.91 -12.35 11.27
N THR A 390 27.14 -13.03 12.07
CA THR A 390 27.54 -13.70 13.30
C THR A 390 27.01 -15.13 13.29
N ILE A 391 27.58 -15.99 14.10
CA ILE A 391 27.13 -17.37 14.23
C ILE A 391 25.65 -17.47 14.61
N LYS A 392 25.14 -16.50 15.39
CA LYS A 392 23.73 -16.45 15.82
C LYS A 392 22.76 -16.22 14.67
N ASN A 393 23.17 -15.47 13.64
CA ASN A 393 22.28 -15.13 12.51
C ASN A 393 22.62 -15.91 11.22
N LEU A 394 23.76 -16.62 11.20
CA LEU A 394 24.21 -17.37 10.02
C LEU A 394 23.19 -18.42 9.57
N SER A 395 22.61 -19.18 10.49
CA SER A 395 21.58 -20.18 10.17
C SER A 395 20.38 -19.57 9.43
N ASN A 396 19.86 -18.44 9.95
CA ASN A 396 18.74 -17.74 9.29
C ASN A 396 19.13 -17.14 7.94
N LEU A 397 20.36 -16.65 7.83
CA LEU A 397 20.89 -16.13 6.58
C LEU A 397 20.96 -17.23 5.52
N LEU A 398 21.60 -18.36 5.82
CA LEU A 398 21.74 -19.50 4.90
C LEU A 398 20.36 -20.08 4.55
N LYS A 399 19.45 -20.22 5.51
CA LYS A 399 18.06 -20.64 5.26
C LYS A 399 17.30 -19.70 4.30
N LYS A 400 17.54 -18.39 4.37
CA LYS A 400 16.93 -17.47 3.40
C LYS A 400 17.55 -17.61 2.01
N ARG A 401 18.87 -17.84 1.94
CA ARG A 401 19.59 -18.01 0.68
C ARG A 401 19.34 -19.37 0.00
N SER A 402 18.88 -20.37 0.76
CA SER A 402 18.47 -21.65 0.19
C SER A 402 17.09 -21.64 -0.46
N LYS A 403 16.32 -20.56 -0.34
CA LYS A 403 15.01 -20.44 -0.99
C LYS A 403 15.16 -20.28 -2.49
N VAL A 404 14.39 -21.06 -3.23
CA VAL A 404 14.32 -21.03 -4.69
C VAL A 404 13.44 -19.87 -5.14
N ILE A 405 14.02 -18.90 -5.83
CA ILE A 405 13.33 -17.70 -6.32
C ILE A 405 12.30 -18.07 -7.39
N THR A 406 12.63 -18.99 -8.27
CA THR A 406 11.76 -19.44 -9.35
C THR A 406 10.45 -20.05 -8.82
N SER A 407 10.51 -20.84 -7.75
CA SER A 407 9.31 -21.41 -7.10
C SER A 407 8.42 -20.30 -6.51
N ASP A 408 9.00 -19.39 -5.74
CA ASP A 408 8.26 -18.23 -5.18
C ASP A 408 7.65 -17.35 -6.28
N PHE A 409 8.33 -17.20 -7.42
CA PHE A 409 7.83 -16.47 -8.59
C PHE A 409 6.60 -17.15 -9.20
N TYR A 410 6.62 -18.46 -9.38
CA TYR A 410 5.49 -19.22 -9.92
C TYR A 410 4.26 -19.13 -9.02
N ASP A 411 4.44 -19.31 -7.71
CA ASP A 411 3.35 -19.17 -6.74
C ASP A 411 2.70 -17.79 -6.77
N ARG A 412 3.51 -16.73 -6.95
CA ARG A 412 3.00 -15.36 -7.04
C ARG A 412 2.32 -15.08 -8.37
N LEU A 413 2.83 -15.65 -9.45
CA LEU A 413 2.20 -15.51 -10.77
C LEU A 413 0.80 -16.14 -10.78
N ILE A 414 0.65 -17.34 -10.19
CA ILE A 414 -0.64 -18.01 -10.01
C ILE A 414 -1.56 -17.17 -9.11
N SER A 415 -1.03 -16.65 -8.00
CA SER A 415 -1.81 -15.81 -7.08
C SER A 415 -2.29 -14.51 -7.72
N LEU A 416 -1.46 -13.88 -8.58
CA LEU A 416 -1.86 -12.72 -9.39
C LEU A 416 -2.97 -13.06 -10.38
N GLY A 417 -2.88 -14.22 -11.03
CA GLY A 417 -3.95 -14.70 -11.93
C GLY A 417 -5.29 -14.79 -11.20
N LYS A 418 -5.31 -15.51 -10.07
CA LYS A 418 -6.50 -15.63 -9.22
C LYS A 418 -7.05 -14.27 -8.75
N GLN A 419 -6.17 -13.35 -8.33
CA GLN A 419 -6.57 -12.02 -7.91
C GLN A 419 -7.18 -11.21 -9.05
N SER A 420 -6.54 -11.22 -10.23
CA SER A 420 -6.96 -10.43 -11.38
C SER A 420 -8.32 -10.88 -11.93
N GLU A 421 -8.67 -12.16 -11.80
CA GLU A 421 -10.00 -12.69 -12.16
C GLU A 421 -11.13 -12.12 -11.31
N LEU A 422 -10.82 -11.72 -10.05
CA LEU A 422 -11.78 -11.15 -9.11
C LEU A 422 -11.97 -9.63 -9.28
N ILE A 423 -11.15 -8.99 -10.09
CA ILE A 423 -11.24 -7.53 -10.33
C ILE A 423 -12.09 -7.28 -11.57
N SER A 424 -13.01 -6.30 -11.49
CA SER A 424 -13.95 -6.03 -12.57
C SER A 424 -13.33 -5.26 -13.74
N ASN A 425 -12.41 -4.34 -13.45
CA ASN A 425 -11.85 -3.42 -14.44
C ASN A 425 -10.34 -3.54 -14.56
N PRO A 426 -9.78 -3.35 -15.76
CA PRO A 426 -8.33 -3.14 -15.92
C PRO A 426 -7.93 -1.79 -15.32
N ILE A 427 -6.63 -1.65 -15.00
CA ILE A 427 -6.05 -0.37 -14.60
C ILE A 427 -5.20 0.17 -15.74
N SER A 428 -5.47 1.41 -16.16
CA SER A 428 -4.69 2.12 -17.17
C SER A 428 -3.63 2.99 -16.49
N ASN A 429 -2.37 2.85 -16.91
CA ASN A 429 -1.29 3.66 -16.35
C ASN A 429 -1.00 4.90 -17.21
N ILE A 430 -0.84 6.04 -16.56
CA ILE A 430 -0.28 7.26 -17.12
C ILE A 430 1.09 7.50 -16.48
N LYS A 431 2.16 7.40 -17.24
CA LYS A 431 3.53 7.49 -16.73
C LYS A 431 4.00 8.93 -16.57
N GLY A 432 4.82 9.19 -15.55
CA GLY A 432 5.56 10.44 -15.39
C GLY A 432 5.16 11.29 -14.20
N PRO A 433 5.64 12.54 -14.13
CA PRO A 433 5.32 13.47 -13.06
C PRO A 433 3.82 13.74 -12.96
N TRP A 434 3.31 13.96 -11.74
CA TRP A 434 1.89 14.17 -11.47
C TRP A 434 1.24 15.26 -12.35
N ILE A 435 1.98 16.32 -12.67
CA ILE A 435 1.48 17.44 -13.49
C ILE A 435 1.17 16.99 -14.92
N ASN A 436 2.05 16.14 -15.49
CA ASN A 436 1.87 15.59 -16.85
C ASN A 436 0.74 14.55 -16.84
N ALA A 437 0.65 13.74 -15.80
CA ALA A 437 -0.39 12.74 -15.66
C ALA A 437 -1.79 13.36 -15.54
N LEU A 438 -1.96 14.43 -14.77
CA LEU A 438 -3.22 15.19 -14.72
C LEU A 438 -3.56 15.83 -16.06
N LYS A 439 -2.56 16.38 -16.78
CA LYS A 439 -2.75 16.96 -18.11
C LYS A 439 -3.21 15.90 -19.11
N GLU A 440 -2.58 14.74 -19.14
CA GLU A 440 -2.92 13.66 -20.06
C GLU A 440 -4.33 13.13 -19.78
N LEU A 441 -4.66 12.84 -18.52
CA LEU A 441 -6.00 12.38 -18.15
C LEU A 441 -7.07 13.43 -18.51
N SER A 442 -6.79 14.73 -18.37
CA SER A 442 -7.73 15.80 -18.71
C SER A 442 -8.02 15.94 -20.22
N GLN A 443 -7.19 15.35 -21.06
CA GLN A 443 -7.48 15.24 -22.50
C GLN A 443 -8.46 14.08 -22.79
N LEU A 444 -8.45 13.03 -21.98
CA LEU A 444 -9.28 11.85 -22.13
C LEU A 444 -10.65 12.02 -21.45
N HIS A 445 -10.69 12.65 -20.26
CA HIS A 445 -11.88 12.83 -19.44
C HIS A 445 -12.01 14.29 -18.99
N LYS A 446 -13.22 14.86 -19.09
CA LYS A 446 -13.47 16.28 -18.76
C LYS A 446 -14.11 16.48 -17.40
N ASP A 447 -14.97 15.56 -16.98
CA ASP A 447 -15.79 15.66 -15.79
C ASP A 447 -15.92 14.30 -15.09
N ASN A 448 -16.60 14.29 -13.95
CA ASN A 448 -16.86 13.10 -13.14
C ASN A 448 -15.61 12.30 -12.77
N VAL A 449 -14.50 12.99 -12.52
CA VAL A 449 -13.22 12.38 -12.12
C VAL A 449 -12.99 12.58 -10.62
N VAL A 450 -12.61 11.52 -9.94
CA VAL A 450 -12.16 11.54 -8.54
C VAL A 450 -10.68 11.19 -8.51
N VAL A 451 -9.85 12.11 -8.05
CA VAL A 451 -8.40 11.94 -7.95
C VAL A 451 -8.02 11.65 -6.51
N TYR A 452 -7.49 10.47 -6.27
CA TYR A 452 -6.88 10.11 -4.99
C TYR A 452 -5.40 10.51 -5.02
N VAL A 453 -4.96 11.21 -3.97
CA VAL A 453 -3.62 11.76 -3.83
C VAL A 453 -3.01 11.29 -2.52
N ASP A 454 -1.94 10.52 -2.58
CA ASP A 454 -1.21 9.99 -1.42
C ASP A 454 0.29 10.35 -1.52
N PRO A 455 0.65 11.64 -1.29
CA PRO A 455 2.02 12.08 -1.46
C PRO A 455 2.92 11.50 -0.37
N PRO A 456 4.25 11.41 -0.58
CA PRO A 456 5.19 11.07 0.48
C PRO A 456 5.04 11.97 1.70
N TYR A 457 4.93 11.37 2.91
CA TYR A 457 4.69 12.12 4.15
C TYR A 457 5.95 12.58 4.86
N THR A 458 7.06 11.89 4.61
CA THR A 458 8.32 12.02 5.36
C THR A 458 9.48 12.37 4.44
N TYR A 459 10.66 12.61 5.04
CA TYR A 459 11.91 12.85 4.30
C TYR A 459 12.45 11.60 3.59
N ASP A 460 11.74 10.48 3.66
CA ASP A 460 12.20 9.22 3.10
C ASP A 460 12.25 9.28 1.57
N GLU A 461 13.43 9.08 1.01
CA GLU A 461 13.62 9.06 -0.43
C GLU A 461 13.20 7.69 -1.00
N TYR A 462 12.00 7.60 -1.54
CA TYR A 462 11.47 6.37 -2.17
C TYR A 462 12.37 5.85 -3.28
N GLY A 463 13.00 6.72 -4.07
CA GLY A 463 13.99 6.33 -5.07
C GLY A 463 15.23 5.64 -4.46
N ARG A 464 15.53 5.87 -3.16
CA ARG A 464 16.58 5.14 -2.43
C ARG A 464 16.04 3.86 -1.80
N TYR A 465 14.84 3.93 -1.22
CA TYR A 465 14.25 2.76 -0.53
C TYR A 465 13.94 1.61 -1.48
N TYR A 466 13.61 1.92 -2.73
CA TYR A 466 13.15 0.95 -3.72
C TYR A 466 13.98 0.92 -5.00
N HIS A 467 15.24 1.37 -4.92
CA HIS A 467 16.14 1.38 -6.09
C HIS A 467 16.30 0.02 -6.76
N VAL A 468 16.25 -1.07 -5.99
CA VAL A 468 16.34 -2.44 -6.52
C VAL A 468 15.15 -2.74 -7.44
N PHE A 469 13.93 -2.28 -7.07
CA PHE A 469 12.75 -2.46 -7.91
C PHE A 469 12.84 -1.66 -9.20
N GLU A 470 13.28 -0.40 -9.11
CA GLU A 470 13.43 0.44 -10.30
C GLU A 470 14.51 -0.15 -11.23
N THR A 471 15.63 -0.56 -10.67
CA THR A 471 16.72 -1.20 -11.44
C THR A 471 16.24 -2.50 -12.09
N LEU A 472 15.45 -3.34 -11.41
CA LEU A 472 14.88 -4.57 -11.98
C LEU A 472 13.86 -4.27 -13.08
N THR A 473 13.05 -3.22 -12.90
CA THR A 473 12.02 -2.82 -13.87
C THR A 473 12.63 -2.28 -15.16
N LEU A 474 13.55 -1.36 -15.03
CA LEU A 474 14.24 -0.74 -16.18
C LEU A 474 15.30 -1.66 -16.78
N TYR A 475 15.86 -2.54 -15.98
CA TYR A 475 16.97 -3.43 -16.30
C TYR A 475 18.15 -2.69 -16.97
N ASN A 476 18.39 -1.48 -16.50
CA ASN A 476 19.51 -0.66 -16.93
C ASN A 476 20.70 -0.84 -15.99
N TYR A 477 21.91 -0.81 -16.53
CA TYR A 477 23.15 -0.98 -15.77
C TYR A 477 23.64 0.39 -15.27
N PRO A 478 23.41 0.78 -13.98
CA PRO A 478 23.83 2.08 -13.48
C PRO A 478 25.34 2.27 -13.56
N ASP A 479 25.76 3.45 -14.00
CA ASP A 479 27.19 3.78 -14.15
C ASP A 479 27.92 3.87 -12.83
N SER A 480 27.23 4.36 -11.80
CA SER A 480 27.83 4.46 -10.47
C SER A 480 26.87 4.04 -9.38
N ILE A 481 27.38 3.25 -8.45
CA ILE A 481 26.68 2.78 -7.30
C ILE A 481 27.41 3.21 -6.02
N ASN A 482 26.60 3.69 -5.07
CA ASN A 482 27.07 4.06 -3.74
C ASN A 482 26.97 2.87 -2.77
N ARG A 483 27.30 3.12 -1.52
CA ARG A 483 27.10 2.15 -0.43
C ARG A 483 25.64 1.62 -0.46
N GLY A 484 25.47 0.33 -0.22
CA GLY A 484 24.19 -0.38 -0.34
C GLY A 484 23.79 -0.63 -1.78
N ARG A 485 24.75 -0.53 -2.71
CA ARG A 485 24.55 -0.75 -4.14
C ARG A 485 23.48 0.17 -4.75
N THR A 486 23.28 1.36 -4.15
CA THR A 486 22.27 2.34 -4.59
C THR A 486 22.82 3.20 -5.73
N PRO A 487 22.11 3.37 -6.86
CA PRO A 487 22.50 4.27 -7.95
C PRO A 487 22.73 5.71 -7.48
N ASP A 488 23.64 6.46 -8.12
CA ASP A 488 24.04 7.78 -7.66
C ASP A 488 22.98 8.85 -8.00
N LYS A 489 22.47 9.53 -6.97
CA LYS A 489 21.52 10.64 -7.11
C LYS A 489 22.11 11.84 -7.87
N LYS A 490 23.40 12.13 -7.66
CA LYS A 490 24.07 13.27 -8.30
C LYS A 490 24.18 13.13 -9.82
N LYS A 491 24.20 11.88 -10.30
CA LYS A 491 24.19 11.55 -11.73
C LYS A 491 22.77 11.38 -12.29
N GLN A 492 21.74 11.75 -11.53
CA GLN A 492 20.32 11.60 -11.89
C GLN A 492 19.90 10.13 -12.17
N GLU A 493 20.63 9.17 -11.64
CA GLU A 493 20.32 7.73 -11.78
C GLU A 493 19.20 7.25 -10.85
N ARG A 494 18.60 8.16 -10.06
CA ARG A 494 17.42 7.88 -9.23
C ARG A 494 16.53 9.09 -9.04
N TYR A 495 15.24 8.86 -8.88
CA TYR A 495 14.25 9.92 -8.73
C TYR A 495 14.33 10.63 -7.37
N SER A 496 14.01 11.92 -7.38
CA SER A 496 13.77 12.74 -6.20
C SER A 496 12.56 13.65 -6.43
N THR A 497 11.87 14.01 -5.34
CA THR A 497 10.65 14.84 -5.40
C THR A 497 10.69 15.97 -4.39
N ASN A 498 9.90 17.03 -4.62
CA ASN A 498 9.75 18.14 -3.69
C ASN A 498 9.03 17.74 -2.39
N PHE A 499 8.23 16.67 -2.41
CA PHE A 499 7.54 16.16 -1.21
C PHE A 499 8.51 15.70 -0.13
N THR A 500 9.68 15.18 -0.50
CA THR A 500 10.72 14.73 0.43
C THR A 500 11.76 15.80 0.73
N SER A 501 11.47 17.06 0.39
CA SER A 501 12.31 18.20 0.71
C SER A 501 12.44 18.37 2.22
N LYS A 502 13.62 18.80 2.68
CA LYS A 502 13.82 19.19 4.08
C LYS A 502 13.04 20.46 4.46
N SER A 503 12.57 21.21 3.48
CA SER A 503 11.75 22.40 3.69
C SER A 503 10.27 22.03 3.72
N LYS A 504 9.65 22.22 4.88
CA LYS A 504 8.20 22.04 5.09
C LYS A 504 7.39 22.86 4.07
N LYS A 505 7.76 24.13 3.86
CA LYS A 505 7.08 25.04 2.92
C LYS A 505 7.13 24.54 1.48
N VAL A 506 8.22 23.89 1.06
CA VAL A 506 8.32 23.31 -0.30
C VAL A 506 7.32 22.16 -0.46
N ALA A 507 7.22 21.29 0.54
CA ALA A 507 6.26 20.18 0.51
C ALA A 507 4.81 20.68 0.55
N GLU A 508 4.51 21.70 1.39
CA GLU A 508 3.18 22.34 1.45
C GLU A 508 2.79 22.95 0.09
N ASN A 509 3.67 23.73 -0.53
CA ASN A 509 3.43 24.34 -1.84
C ASN A 509 3.18 23.30 -2.94
N GLU A 510 3.88 22.17 -2.92
CA GLU A 510 3.67 21.10 -3.89
C GLU A 510 2.28 20.48 -3.73
N ILE A 511 1.85 20.23 -2.49
CA ILE A 511 0.50 19.70 -2.20
C ILE A 511 -0.57 20.70 -2.62
N ILE A 512 -0.41 21.99 -2.32
CA ILE A 512 -1.32 23.07 -2.74
C ILE A 512 -1.45 23.06 -4.26
N SER A 513 -0.34 23.01 -4.98
CA SER A 513 -0.32 23.03 -6.45
C SER A 513 -1.10 21.85 -7.06
N ILE A 514 -1.01 20.66 -6.45
CA ILE A 514 -1.79 19.48 -6.88
C ILE A 514 -3.29 19.73 -6.66
N ILE A 515 -3.68 20.15 -5.47
CA ILE A 515 -5.08 20.40 -5.12
C ILE A 515 -5.66 21.43 -6.08
N GLU A 516 -5.00 22.58 -6.26
CA GLU A 516 -5.44 23.64 -7.15
C GLU A 516 -5.57 23.16 -8.59
N ARG A 517 -4.63 22.36 -9.06
CA ARG A 517 -4.71 21.80 -10.41
C ARG A 517 -5.92 20.90 -10.60
N ILE A 518 -6.22 20.02 -9.62
CA ILE A 518 -7.38 19.13 -9.66
C ILE A 518 -8.69 19.93 -9.62
N ILE A 519 -8.78 20.91 -8.71
CA ILE A 519 -9.97 21.76 -8.56
C ILE A 519 -10.22 22.62 -9.80
N ASN A 520 -9.16 23.11 -10.45
CA ASN A 520 -9.27 23.88 -11.70
C ASN A 520 -9.76 23.05 -12.89
N LEU A 521 -9.59 21.73 -12.84
CA LEU A 521 -10.18 20.78 -13.79
C LEU A 521 -11.66 20.45 -13.47
N ASN A 522 -12.21 21.04 -12.41
CA ASN A 522 -13.55 20.75 -11.88
C ASN A 522 -13.71 19.28 -11.41
N TRP A 523 -12.62 18.67 -10.94
CA TRP A 523 -12.57 17.32 -10.43
C TRP A 523 -12.62 17.29 -8.90
N THR A 524 -12.95 16.14 -8.33
CA THR A 524 -12.91 15.92 -6.87
C THR A 524 -11.51 15.45 -6.47
N CYS A 525 -10.89 16.16 -5.52
CA CYS A 525 -9.63 15.76 -4.89
C CYS A 525 -9.90 14.99 -3.60
N VAL A 526 -9.31 13.83 -3.43
CA VAL A 526 -9.31 13.05 -2.17
C VAL A 526 -7.86 12.90 -1.72
N LEU A 527 -7.43 13.79 -0.85
CA LEU A 527 -6.06 13.82 -0.31
C LEU A 527 -5.95 12.94 0.93
N SER A 528 -5.06 11.96 0.89
CA SER A 528 -4.65 11.15 2.06
C SER A 528 -3.39 11.75 2.66
N TYR A 529 -3.37 11.95 3.99
CA TYR A 529 -2.19 12.46 4.68
C TYR A 529 -2.15 12.03 6.15
N ALA A 530 -0.96 11.80 6.68
CA ALA A 530 -0.79 11.34 8.05
C ALA A 530 -0.49 12.49 9.02
N SER A 531 -0.99 12.40 10.27
CA SER A 531 -0.72 13.40 11.33
C SER A 531 0.76 13.58 11.66
N SER A 532 1.59 12.59 11.34
CA SER A 532 3.05 12.64 11.49
C SER A 532 3.78 13.19 10.25
N GLY A 533 3.03 13.63 9.24
CA GLY A 533 3.58 14.12 7.99
C GLY A 533 4.32 15.46 8.15
N LEU A 534 5.17 15.76 7.16
CA LEU A 534 6.02 16.95 7.13
C LEU A 534 5.20 18.24 6.96
N ALA A 535 4.22 18.22 6.05
CA ALA A 535 3.37 19.37 5.75
C ALA A 535 2.28 19.56 6.82
N SER A 536 1.95 20.81 7.13
CA SER A 536 0.79 21.16 7.95
C SER A 536 -0.47 21.20 7.09
N MET A 537 -1.38 20.26 7.33
CA MET A 537 -2.64 20.25 6.59
C MET A 537 -3.47 21.49 6.85
N LEU A 538 -3.42 22.06 8.06
CA LEU A 538 -4.08 23.32 8.36
C LEU A 538 -3.58 24.45 7.45
N ASN A 539 -2.26 24.62 7.31
CA ASN A 539 -1.69 25.64 6.42
C ASN A 539 -2.07 25.40 4.96
N VAL A 540 -1.98 24.15 4.51
CA VAL A 540 -2.34 23.78 3.12
C VAL A 540 -3.79 24.13 2.83
N LEU A 541 -4.72 23.74 3.70
CA LEU A 541 -6.15 23.94 3.49
C LEU A 541 -6.56 25.42 3.61
N ASN A 542 -5.93 26.18 4.52
CA ASN A 542 -6.16 27.60 4.62
C ASN A 542 -5.71 28.34 3.35
N GLU A 543 -4.54 28.02 2.81
CA GLU A 543 -4.07 28.64 1.56
C GLU A 543 -4.97 28.28 0.37
N VAL A 544 -5.35 27.00 0.25
CA VAL A 544 -6.27 26.56 -0.81
C VAL A 544 -7.64 27.25 -0.66
N ASN A 545 -8.20 27.33 0.55
CA ASN A 545 -9.50 27.98 0.77
C ASN A 545 -9.46 29.48 0.42
N LYS A 546 -8.39 30.19 0.76
CA LYS A 546 -8.16 31.58 0.35
C LYS A 546 -8.10 31.75 -1.16
N SER A 547 -7.37 30.86 -1.87
CA SER A 547 -7.24 30.92 -3.32
C SER A 547 -8.58 30.80 -4.05
N TYR A 548 -9.58 30.14 -3.44
CA TYR A 548 -10.90 29.94 -4.05
C TYR A 548 -12.02 30.79 -3.45
N ASP A 549 -11.71 31.69 -2.52
CA ASP A 549 -12.68 32.63 -1.91
C ASP A 549 -13.96 31.92 -1.45
N GLY A 550 -13.83 30.83 -0.72
CA GLY A 550 -14.93 30.03 -0.20
C GLY A 550 -15.80 29.32 -1.25
N LYS A 551 -15.37 29.25 -2.52
CA LYS A 551 -16.10 28.57 -3.63
C LYS A 551 -15.82 27.07 -3.71
N ILE A 552 -15.21 26.50 -2.68
CA ILE A 552 -14.94 25.07 -2.54
C ILE A 552 -15.60 24.51 -1.29
N ASN A 553 -15.88 23.21 -1.31
CA ASN A 553 -16.25 22.44 -0.14
C ASN A 553 -15.05 21.60 0.28
N ILE A 554 -14.74 21.64 1.59
CA ILE A 554 -13.68 20.84 2.20
C ILE A 554 -14.32 19.95 3.26
N HIS A 555 -14.17 18.63 3.12
CA HIS A 555 -14.63 17.64 4.09
C HIS A 555 -13.44 16.82 4.57
N ALA A 556 -13.24 16.74 5.88
CA ALA A 556 -12.15 15.98 6.48
C ALA A 556 -12.68 14.76 7.23
N TYR A 557 -12.06 13.63 6.99
CA TYR A 557 -12.31 12.35 7.63
C TYR A 557 -11.01 11.85 8.26
N SER A 558 -11.09 11.03 9.29
CA SER A 558 -9.90 10.50 9.93
C SER A 558 -10.06 9.08 10.42
N THR A 559 -8.96 8.34 10.45
CA THR A 559 -8.90 7.01 11.06
C THR A 559 -7.62 6.84 11.85
N LYS A 560 -7.72 6.11 12.95
CA LYS A 560 -6.57 5.73 13.76
C LYS A 560 -5.84 4.53 13.13
N HIS A 561 -4.54 4.65 12.96
CA HIS A 561 -3.73 3.65 12.34
C HIS A 561 -2.44 3.40 13.12
N ASN A 562 -2.09 2.13 13.32
CA ASN A 562 -0.82 1.77 13.94
C ASN A 562 0.29 1.80 12.87
N HIS A 563 1.18 2.78 12.93
CA HIS A 563 2.37 2.80 12.08
C HIS A 563 3.37 1.75 12.55
N THR A 564 3.78 0.88 11.64
CA THR A 564 4.96 0.05 11.82
C THR A 564 6.19 0.94 11.61
N ARG A 565 6.92 1.27 12.69
CA ARG A 565 8.21 1.95 12.58
C ARG A 565 9.17 1.05 11.80
N GLN A 566 9.68 1.56 10.70
CA GLN A 566 10.83 0.97 10.03
C GLN A 566 12.11 1.53 10.67
N GLY A 567 12.95 0.64 11.16
CA GLY A 567 14.30 0.98 11.61
C GLY A 567 14.39 1.48 13.05
N LYS A 568 14.61 0.60 13.94
CA LYS A 568 15.49 0.45 15.11
C LYS A 568 14.96 -0.68 15.97
N ASN A 569 15.79 -1.73 16.11
CA ASN A 569 15.71 -2.81 17.09
C ASN A 569 14.30 -3.35 17.38
N GLN A 570 13.95 -4.46 16.78
CA GLN A 570 12.83 -5.33 17.20
C GLN A 570 13.05 -5.94 18.61
N ILE A 571 13.84 -5.33 19.46
CA ILE A 571 13.83 -5.61 20.87
C ILE A 571 12.61 -4.87 21.42
N LYS A 572 11.50 -5.58 21.52
CA LYS A 572 10.32 -5.13 22.25
C LYS A 572 10.74 -4.71 23.65
N LYS A 573 10.83 -3.41 23.88
CA LYS A 573 10.79 -2.89 25.24
C LYS A 573 9.34 -3.03 25.71
N PRO A 574 9.10 -3.65 26.86
CA PRO A 574 7.74 -3.98 27.34
C PRO A 574 6.80 -2.77 27.50
N ASN A 575 7.29 -1.53 27.45
CA ASN A 575 6.57 -0.30 27.75
C ASN A 575 6.61 0.77 26.64
N GLU A 576 7.01 0.46 25.41
CA GLU A 576 6.86 1.45 24.33
C GLU A 576 5.39 1.57 23.92
N LYS A 577 4.79 2.74 24.20
CA LYS A 577 3.47 3.14 23.65
C LYS A 577 3.51 2.93 22.14
N LYS A 578 2.60 2.11 21.61
CA LYS A 578 2.39 1.95 20.16
C LYS A 578 2.19 3.35 19.58
N ASN A 579 3.06 3.77 18.65
CA ASN A 579 2.88 5.06 17.96
C ASN A 579 1.63 4.97 17.08
N VAL A 580 0.58 5.51 17.58
CA VAL A 580 -0.66 5.68 16.85
C VAL A 580 -0.52 6.92 16.00
N VAL A 581 -0.74 6.76 14.70
CA VAL A 581 -0.80 7.83 13.73
C VAL A 581 -2.23 7.96 13.26
N ILE A 582 -2.68 9.17 13.06
CA ILE A 582 -3.98 9.46 12.50
C ILE A 582 -3.79 9.69 11.01
N GLU A 583 -4.55 8.94 10.21
CA GLU A 583 -4.65 9.14 8.77
C GLU A 583 -5.84 10.04 8.50
N TYR A 584 -5.63 11.11 7.77
CA TYR A 584 -6.66 12.02 7.29
C TYR A 584 -7.02 11.68 5.84
N LEU A 585 -8.30 11.77 5.52
CA LEU A 585 -8.79 11.85 4.16
C LEU A 585 -9.53 13.19 4.01
N ILE A 586 -9.01 14.04 3.16
CA ILE A 586 -9.53 15.38 2.94
C ILE A 586 -10.10 15.42 1.54
N VAL A 587 -11.41 15.65 1.45
CA VAL A 587 -12.13 15.72 0.16
C VAL A 587 -12.39 17.18 -0.16
N ILE A 588 -11.90 17.61 -1.31
CA ILE A 588 -12.02 18.98 -1.78
C ILE A 588 -12.67 18.99 -3.15
N LYS A 589 -13.71 19.78 -3.34
CA LYS A 589 -14.41 19.95 -4.61
C LYS A 589 -15.00 21.35 -4.73
N ARG A 590 -15.28 21.81 -5.94
CA ARG A 590 -16.05 23.03 -6.17
C ARG A 590 -17.48 22.90 -5.62
N LYS A 591 -18.03 24.04 -5.15
CA LYS A 591 -19.46 24.14 -4.76
C LYS A 591 -20.37 23.98 -5.95
#